data_deb235cf17684e35b9b4a8ec29b5174f
#
_entry.id   deb235cf17684e35b9b4a8ec29b5174f
#
_cell.length_a   1.000
_cell.length_b   1.000
_cell.length_c   1.000
_cell.angle_alpha   90.00
_cell.angle_beta   90.00
_cell.angle_gamma   90.00
#
_symmetry.space_group_name_H-M   'P 1'
#
loop_
_entity.id
_entity.type
_entity.pdbx_description
1 polymer ?
#
loop_
_entity_poly.entity_id
_entity_poly.type
_entity_poly.pdbx_seq_one_letter_code
_entity_poly.pdbx_strand_id
1 'polypeptide(L)'
;MQNLSKLALVMALSSPLAAFAVDGTITVDGLVTAQSCTINGVAPSGANNVAVKLPAVSISALKTVGATAGLTPLRIKVGGAGETGCADGKVASIAFEHGPNVTADGYLANKAATSPATNVVVQLFNDDGTGIKIGEAGTNNTKATISGNTATLEHSVGYRATGTVTAGAVSTSVMYSLSYN
;
A
#
# COMPACT_ATOMS: atom_id res chain seq x y z
N MET A 1 -55.69 -48.64 56.99
CA MET A 1 -56.25 -48.19 55.71
C MET A 1 -55.31 -47.09 55.20
N GLN A 2 -54.67 -47.39 54.11
CA GLN A 2 -53.43 -46.78 53.64
C GLN A 2 -53.65 -45.47 52.90
N ASN A 3 -52.88 -44.49 53.25
CA ASN A 3 -52.71 -43.28 52.42
C ASN A 3 -51.32 -43.26 51.79
N LEU A 4 -51.26 -43.62 50.55
CA LEU A 4 -50.03 -43.48 49.75
C LEU A 4 -49.79 -42.01 49.40
N SER A 5 -48.77 -41.46 49.97
CA SER A 5 -48.23 -40.17 49.64
C SER A 5 -47.49 -40.20 48.31
N LYS A 6 -48.02 -39.44 47.33
CA LYS A 6 -47.36 -39.30 46.00
C LYS A 6 -46.23 -38.28 46.14
N LEU A 7 -45.00 -38.82 46.11
CA LEU A 7 -43.78 -37.99 46.03
C LEU A 7 -43.55 -37.59 44.58
N ALA A 8 -43.85 -36.34 44.24
CA ALA A 8 -43.58 -35.78 42.93
C ALA A 8 -42.10 -35.33 42.86
N LEU A 9 -41.30 -36.08 42.10
CA LEU A 9 -39.92 -35.76 41.83
C LEU A 9 -39.85 -34.65 40.73
N VAL A 10 -39.57 -33.43 41.14
CA VAL A 10 -39.27 -32.30 40.24
C VAL A 10 -37.85 -32.39 39.82
N MET A 11 -37.59 -32.91 38.60
CA MET A 11 -36.28 -32.78 37.95
C MET A 11 -36.12 -31.36 37.40
N ALA A 12 -35.33 -30.52 38.08
CA ALA A 12 -34.89 -29.25 37.58
C ALA A 12 -33.89 -29.50 36.45
N LEU A 13 -34.28 -29.18 35.21
CA LEU A 13 -33.34 -29.13 34.07
C LEU A 13 -32.43 -27.92 34.27
N SER A 14 -31.26 -28.15 34.80
CA SER A 14 -30.15 -27.19 34.78
C SER A 14 -29.55 -27.15 33.39
N SER A 15 -30.04 -26.27 32.52
CA SER A 15 -29.39 -25.96 31.25
C SER A 15 -28.06 -25.25 31.53
N PRO A 16 -26.92 -25.74 31.02
CA PRO A 16 -25.69 -24.99 31.13
C PRO A 16 -25.83 -23.73 30.28
N LEU A 17 -25.81 -22.56 30.91
CA LEU A 17 -25.63 -21.29 30.24
C LEU A 17 -24.21 -21.32 29.62
N ALA A 18 -24.14 -21.46 28.30
CA ALA A 18 -22.88 -21.29 27.58
C ALA A 18 -22.44 -19.84 27.79
N ALA A 19 -21.49 -19.64 28.68
CA ALA A 19 -20.81 -18.37 28.84
C ALA A 19 -19.95 -18.16 27.60
N PHE A 20 -20.35 -17.27 26.70
CA PHE A 20 -19.48 -16.77 25.63
C PHE A 20 -18.40 -15.94 26.27
N ALA A 21 -17.21 -16.52 26.41
CA ALA A 21 -16.03 -15.77 26.80
C ALA A 21 -15.62 -14.87 25.64
N VAL A 22 -15.48 -13.57 25.87
CA VAL A 22 -14.86 -12.64 24.91
C VAL A 22 -13.35 -12.83 25.01
N ASP A 23 -12.71 -13.27 23.94
CA ASP A 23 -11.27 -13.61 23.94
C ASP A 23 -10.37 -12.38 24.10
N GLY A 24 -10.86 -11.18 23.72
CA GLY A 24 -10.08 -9.96 23.88
C GLY A 24 -10.76 -8.73 23.28
N THR A 25 -10.13 -7.58 23.47
CA THR A 25 -10.53 -6.30 22.90
C THR A 25 -9.45 -5.81 21.94
N ILE A 26 -9.83 -5.40 20.72
CA ILE A 26 -8.96 -4.71 19.78
C ILE A 26 -9.22 -3.21 19.96
N THR A 27 -8.19 -2.48 20.41
CA THR A 27 -8.24 -1.02 20.50
C THR A 27 -7.71 -0.44 19.20
N VAL A 28 -8.46 0.49 18.61
CA VAL A 28 -8.08 1.20 17.37
C VAL A 28 -8.03 2.69 17.68
N ASP A 29 -6.83 3.25 17.66
CA ASP A 29 -6.60 4.68 17.82
C ASP A 29 -6.21 5.28 16.46
N GLY A 30 -6.73 6.45 16.15
CA GLY A 30 -6.46 7.17 14.90
C GLY A 30 -6.54 8.68 15.13
N LEU A 31 -5.86 9.44 14.29
CA LEU A 31 -5.89 10.89 14.29
C LEU A 31 -6.29 11.39 12.90
N VAL A 32 -7.30 12.24 12.85
CA VAL A 32 -7.64 13.01 11.64
C VAL A 32 -7.03 14.40 11.80
N THR A 33 -6.16 14.78 10.89
CA THR A 33 -5.46 16.07 10.91
C THR A 33 -6.04 17.02 9.88
N ALA A 34 -5.92 18.33 10.14
CA ALA A 34 -6.24 19.39 9.19
C ALA A 34 -5.06 19.70 8.23
N GLN A 35 -4.05 18.81 8.16
CA GLN A 35 -2.91 18.97 7.27
C GLN A 35 -3.38 19.01 5.81
N SER A 36 -3.05 20.08 5.10
CA SER A 36 -3.52 20.32 3.73
C SER A 36 -2.37 20.65 2.79
N CYS A 37 -1.27 19.88 2.86
CA CYS A 37 -0.16 20.05 1.94
C CYS A 37 -0.60 19.84 0.48
N THR A 38 -0.15 20.70 -0.43
CA THR A 38 -0.27 20.42 -1.85
C THR A 38 0.59 19.21 -2.23
N ILE A 39 0.24 18.54 -3.31
CA ILE A 39 1.00 17.41 -3.88
C ILE A 39 1.44 17.85 -5.27
N ASN A 40 2.74 17.97 -5.50
CA ASN A 40 3.31 18.50 -6.74
C ASN A 40 2.70 19.86 -7.14
N GLY A 41 2.35 20.70 -6.16
CA GLY A 41 1.73 22.01 -6.35
C GLY A 41 0.22 21.99 -6.61
N VAL A 42 -0.44 20.83 -6.53
CA VAL A 42 -1.90 20.67 -6.70
C VAL A 42 -2.54 20.43 -5.33
N ALA A 43 -3.70 21.03 -5.08
CA ALA A 43 -4.45 20.81 -3.83
C ALA A 43 -4.76 19.31 -3.59
N PRO A 44 -4.82 18.86 -2.32
CA PRO A 44 -5.02 17.42 -2.00
C PRO A 44 -6.31 16.82 -2.57
N SER A 45 -7.34 17.64 -2.77
CA SER A 45 -8.61 17.23 -3.40
C SER A 45 -8.58 17.21 -4.92
N GLY A 46 -7.45 17.60 -5.53
CA GLY A 46 -7.28 17.64 -6.98
C GLY A 46 -6.83 16.31 -7.59
N ALA A 47 -6.66 16.31 -8.91
CA ALA A 47 -6.10 15.17 -9.63
C ALA A 47 -4.56 15.17 -9.48
N ASN A 48 -4.07 14.56 -8.40
CA ASN A 48 -2.63 14.48 -8.10
C ASN A 48 -1.97 13.29 -8.81
N ASN A 49 -2.23 13.14 -10.12
CA ASN A 49 -1.66 12.07 -10.92
C ASN A 49 -0.20 12.34 -11.26
N VAL A 50 0.65 11.34 -11.06
CA VAL A 50 2.07 11.39 -11.41
C VAL A 50 2.32 10.43 -12.56
N ALA A 51 2.81 10.94 -13.69
CA ALA A 51 3.18 10.12 -14.83
C ALA A 51 4.69 9.82 -14.80
N VAL A 52 5.04 8.54 -14.87
CA VAL A 52 6.43 8.09 -14.99
C VAL A 52 6.59 7.37 -16.31
N LYS A 53 7.55 7.83 -17.14
CA LYS A 53 7.90 7.19 -18.40
C LYS A 53 9.18 6.38 -18.22
N LEU A 54 9.05 5.06 -18.25
CA LEU A 54 10.21 4.17 -18.20
C LEU A 54 10.96 4.18 -19.54
N PRO A 55 12.31 4.08 -19.53
CA PRO A 55 13.10 3.98 -20.75
C PRO A 55 12.86 2.62 -21.42
N ALA A 56 13.08 2.56 -22.73
CA ALA A 56 13.15 1.29 -23.43
C ALA A 56 14.39 0.51 -22.95
N VAL A 57 14.22 -0.76 -22.63
CA VAL A 57 15.29 -1.66 -22.21
C VAL A 57 15.37 -2.89 -23.13
N SER A 58 16.56 -3.43 -23.29
CA SER A 58 16.71 -4.70 -24.00
C SER A 58 16.21 -5.86 -23.13
N ILE A 59 15.60 -6.88 -23.73
CA ILE A 59 15.27 -8.14 -23.05
C ILE A 59 16.52 -8.79 -22.42
N SER A 60 17.70 -8.49 -22.94
CA SER A 60 18.97 -8.97 -22.39
C SER A 60 19.28 -8.44 -20.98
N ALA A 61 18.67 -7.30 -20.58
CA ALA A 61 18.79 -6.77 -19.23
C ALA A 61 17.85 -7.49 -18.23
N LEU A 62 16.89 -8.28 -18.72
CA LEU A 62 15.86 -8.96 -17.94
C LEU A 62 15.91 -10.50 -18.14
N LYS A 63 17.12 -11.07 -18.34
CA LYS A 63 17.31 -12.49 -18.67
C LYS A 63 16.97 -13.46 -17.55
N THR A 64 17.12 -13.04 -16.31
CA THR A 64 16.90 -13.91 -15.14
C THR A 64 15.68 -13.44 -14.35
N VAL A 65 14.94 -14.37 -13.79
CA VAL A 65 13.84 -14.06 -12.87
C VAL A 65 14.35 -13.19 -11.74
N GLY A 66 13.65 -12.11 -11.45
CA GLY A 66 14.05 -11.12 -10.45
C GLY A 66 14.98 -10.02 -10.97
N ALA A 67 15.56 -10.15 -12.17
CA ALA A 67 16.35 -9.06 -12.75
C ALA A 67 15.50 -7.79 -12.91
N THR A 68 16.10 -6.64 -12.60
CA THR A 68 15.46 -5.31 -12.71
C THR A 68 16.23 -4.45 -13.69
N ALA A 69 15.51 -3.59 -14.41
CA ALA A 69 16.10 -2.68 -15.39
C ALA A 69 15.25 -1.42 -15.54
N GLY A 70 15.83 -0.37 -16.12
CA GLY A 70 15.13 0.85 -16.47
C GLY A 70 14.63 1.66 -15.27
N LEU A 71 15.37 1.62 -14.15
CA LEU A 71 15.05 2.40 -12.95
C LEU A 71 14.92 3.88 -13.30
N THR A 72 13.77 4.45 -12.96
CA THR A 72 13.39 5.83 -13.22
C THR A 72 12.94 6.48 -11.92
N PRO A 73 13.44 7.67 -11.57
CA PRO A 73 13.01 8.38 -10.37
C PRO A 73 11.51 8.68 -10.38
N LEU A 74 10.85 8.46 -9.25
CA LEU A 74 9.50 8.88 -8.92
C LEU A 74 9.59 9.81 -7.71
N ARG A 75 9.37 11.10 -7.91
CA ARG A 75 9.41 12.10 -6.86
C ARG A 75 8.04 12.68 -6.63
N ILE A 76 7.62 12.71 -5.37
CA ILE A 76 6.36 13.32 -4.95
C ILE A 76 6.72 14.44 -3.98
N LYS A 77 6.57 15.67 -4.45
CA LYS A 77 6.77 16.84 -3.63
C LYS A 77 5.49 17.12 -2.84
N VAL A 78 5.65 17.30 -1.55
CA VAL A 78 4.60 17.62 -0.59
C VAL A 78 4.82 19.05 -0.13
N GLY A 79 3.78 19.87 -0.21
CA GLY A 79 3.82 21.26 0.18
C GLY A 79 4.64 22.17 -0.73
N GLY A 80 4.79 23.40 -0.29
CA GLY A 80 5.54 24.45 -0.98
C GLY A 80 5.96 25.56 -0.03
N ALA A 81 6.93 26.37 -0.43
CA ALA A 81 7.42 27.47 0.38
C ALA A 81 6.28 28.43 0.78
N GLY A 82 6.12 28.67 2.08
CA GLY A 82 5.06 29.53 2.62
C GLY A 82 3.68 28.91 2.71
N GLU A 83 3.53 27.62 2.45
CA GLU A 83 2.27 26.89 2.56
C GLU A 83 1.98 26.52 4.02
N THR A 84 1.28 27.38 4.74
CA THR A 84 1.01 27.23 6.19
C THR A 84 0.21 25.98 6.56
N GLY A 85 -0.55 25.41 5.63
CA GLY A 85 -1.26 24.14 5.80
C GLY A 85 -0.34 22.92 5.82
N CYS A 86 0.95 23.10 5.47
CA CYS A 86 1.97 22.06 5.47
C CYS A 86 2.97 22.34 6.59
N ALA A 87 2.68 21.85 7.79
CA ALA A 87 3.43 22.21 9.01
C ALA A 87 4.80 21.51 9.06
N ASP A 88 5.83 22.29 9.43
CA ASP A 88 7.18 21.79 9.67
C ASP A 88 7.23 20.79 10.82
N GLY A 89 8.21 19.90 10.78
CA GLY A 89 8.46 18.86 11.79
C GLY A 89 7.59 17.62 11.63
N LYS A 90 6.56 17.66 10.78
CA LYS A 90 5.78 16.47 10.42
C LYS A 90 6.55 15.58 9.46
N VAL A 91 6.33 14.27 9.58
CA VAL A 91 6.94 13.27 8.70
C VAL A 91 5.91 12.83 7.66
N ALA A 92 6.17 13.15 6.41
CA ALA A 92 5.38 12.67 5.28
C ALA A 92 5.81 11.24 4.93
N SER A 93 4.84 10.39 4.64
CA SER A 93 5.03 9.05 4.07
C SER A 93 3.95 8.74 3.04
N ILE A 94 4.24 7.83 2.14
CA ILE A 94 3.33 7.39 1.08
C ILE A 94 2.96 5.93 1.30
N ALA A 95 1.69 5.58 1.11
CA ALA A 95 1.23 4.22 0.97
C ALA A 95 0.80 3.99 -0.49
N PHE A 96 1.32 2.93 -1.11
CA PHE A 96 0.84 2.45 -2.39
C PHE A 96 -0.29 1.46 -2.14
N GLU A 97 -1.48 1.75 -2.70
CA GLU A 97 -2.68 1.01 -2.40
C GLU A 97 -2.76 -0.31 -3.18
N HIS A 98 -3.23 -1.35 -2.51
CA HIS A 98 -3.49 -2.63 -3.16
C HIS A 98 -4.73 -2.50 -4.05
N GLY A 99 -4.51 -2.45 -5.37
CA GLY A 99 -5.54 -2.28 -6.39
C GLY A 99 -5.53 -3.38 -7.45
N PRO A 100 -6.37 -3.29 -8.48
CA PRO A 100 -6.57 -4.34 -9.48
C PRO A 100 -5.35 -4.64 -10.36
N ASN A 101 -4.35 -3.77 -10.34
CA ASN A 101 -3.11 -3.97 -11.08
C ASN A 101 -1.99 -4.55 -10.21
N VAL A 102 -2.20 -4.71 -8.90
CA VAL A 102 -1.21 -5.29 -7.99
C VAL A 102 -1.29 -6.81 -8.06
N THR A 103 -0.17 -7.47 -8.29
CA THR A 103 -0.06 -8.93 -8.27
C THR A 103 -0.07 -9.48 -6.84
N ALA A 104 -0.29 -10.77 -6.67
CA ALA A 104 -0.20 -11.42 -5.35
C ALA A 104 1.18 -11.25 -4.69
N ASP A 105 2.25 -11.06 -5.49
CA ASP A 105 3.61 -10.82 -4.99
C ASP A 105 3.90 -9.35 -4.68
N GLY A 106 2.91 -8.45 -4.80
CA GLY A 106 3.02 -7.02 -4.51
C GLY A 106 3.69 -6.18 -5.60
N TYR A 107 3.77 -6.66 -6.84
CA TYR A 107 4.25 -5.93 -8.00
C TYR A 107 3.10 -5.40 -8.87
N LEU A 108 3.40 -4.53 -9.82
CA LEU A 108 2.40 -3.99 -10.74
C LEU A 108 2.39 -4.80 -12.04
N ALA A 109 1.29 -5.48 -12.31
CA ALA A 109 1.09 -6.26 -13.54
C ALA A 109 1.14 -5.37 -14.79
N ASN A 110 1.72 -5.88 -15.87
CA ASN A 110 1.61 -5.22 -17.17
C ASN A 110 0.17 -5.28 -17.68
N LYS A 111 -0.42 -4.14 -17.96
CA LYS A 111 -1.79 -3.95 -18.47
C LYS A 111 -1.82 -3.28 -19.85
N ALA A 112 -0.71 -3.29 -20.57
CA ALA A 112 -0.68 -2.76 -21.94
C ALA A 112 -1.69 -3.47 -22.85
N ALA A 113 -2.56 -2.70 -23.51
CA ALA A 113 -3.64 -3.24 -24.33
C ALA A 113 -3.15 -3.76 -25.70
N THR A 114 -2.03 -3.23 -26.19
CA THR A 114 -1.50 -3.56 -27.52
C THR A 114 -0.11 -4.12 -27.41
N SER A 115 0.14 -5.29 -28.00
CA SER A 115 1.45 -5.96 -28.03
C SER A 115 2.17 -5.94 -26.69
N PRO A 116 1.58 -6.45 -25.59
CA PRO A 116 2.19 -6.40 -24.29
C PRO A 116 3.44 -7.27 -24.20
N ALA A 117 4.48 -6.79 -23.50
CA ALA A 117 5.56 -7.61 -23.05
C ALA A 117 5.03 -8.66 -22.05
N THR A 118 5.52 -9.90 -22.12
CA THR A 118 5.15 -10.99 -21.20
C THR A 118 6.25 -11.24 -20.18
N ASN A 119 5.89 -11.84 -19.04
CA ASN A 119 6.79 -12.19 -17.94
C ASN A 119 7.60 -10.98 -17.41
N VAL A 120 7.00 -9.82 -17.45
CA VAL A 120 7.51 -8.58 -16.88
C VAL A 120 6.42 -7.88 -16.06
N VAL A 121 6.82 -7.37 -14.90
CA VAL A 121 6.03 -6.52 -14.02
C VAL A 121 6.78 -5.22 -13.79
N VAL A 122 6.10 -4.23 -13.22
CA VAL A 122 6.75 -3.01 -12.75
C VAL A 122 6.88 -3.09 -11.23
N GLN A 123 8.06 -2.76 -10.73
CA GLN A 123 8.37 -2.72 -9.31
C GLN A 123 8.67 -1.29 -8.87
N LEU A 124 8.19 -0.95 -7.68
CA LEU A 124 8.54 0.26 -6.94
C LEU A 124 9.74 -0.01 -6.03
N PHE A 125 10.54 1.01 -5.79
CA PHE A 125 11.70 0.96 -4.92
C PHE A 125 11.72 2.17 -3.98
N ASN A 126 12.23 1.97 -2.78
CA ASN A 126 12.53 3.03 -1.83
C ASN A 126 13.70 3.89 -2.33
N ASP A 127 13.96 4.99 -1.64
CA ASP A 127 15.09 5.89 -1.87
C ASP A 127 16.45 5.20 -1.70
N ASP A 128 16.54 4.19 -0.83
CA ASP A 128 17.73 3.36 -0.62
C ASP A 128 17.91 2.25 -1.70
N GLY A 129 17.00 2.17 -2.67
CA GLY A 129 17.01 1.15 -3.73
C GLY A 129 16.44 -0.20 -3.33
N THR A 130 15.93 -0.37 -2.11
CA THR A 130 15.25 -1.60 -1.71
C THR A 130 13.89 -1.72 -2.39
N GLY A 131 13.56 -2.93 -2.81
CA GLY A 131 12.29 -3.18 -3.54
C GLY A 131 11.08 -3.12 -2.61
N ILE A 132 10.03 -2.44 -3.08
CA ILE A 132 8.73 -2.40 -2.39
C ILE A 132 7.85 -3.52 -2.91
N LYS A 133 7.17 -4.21 -1.98
CA LYS A 133 6.06 -5.11 -2.27
C LYS A 133 4.77 -4.52 -1.70
N ILE A 134 3.89 -4.12 -2.57
CA ILE A 134 2.63 -3.48 -2.19
C ILE A 134 1.77 -4.47 -1.41
N GLY A 135 1.31 -4.06 -0.22
CA GLY A 135 0.56 -4.92 0.71
C GLY A 135 1.41 -5.69 1.71
N GLU A 136 2.75 -5.74 1.55
CA GLU A 136 3.67 -6.33 2.53
C GLU A 136 4.19 -5.24 3.47
N ALA A 137 3.88 -5.37 4.77
CA ALA A 137 4.26 -4.40 5.78
C ALA A 137 5.80 -4.26 5.88
N GLY A 138 6.28 -3.01 6.06
CA GLY A 138 7.69 -2.71 6.25
C GLY A 138 8.54 -2.70 4.98
N THR A 139 7.99 -3.04 3.81
CA THR A 139 8.75 -2.98 2.56
C THR A 139 8.83 -1.57 1.97
N ASN A 140 7.87 -0.69 2.29
CA ASN A 140 7.92 0.74 1.95
C ASN A 140 8.36 1.51 3.20
N ASN A 141 9.59 2.00 3.21
CA ASN A 141 10.23 2.65 4.35
C ASN A 141 10.59 4.13 4.09
N THR A 142 10.42 4.62 2.86
CA THR A 142 10.73 5.99 2.48
C THR A 142 9.84 6.99 3.21
N LYS A 143 10.49 7.94 3.91
CA LYS A 143 9.85 9.01 4.66
C LYS A 143 10.60 10.31 4.46
N ALA A 144 9.92 11.44 4.57
CA ALA A 144 10.53 12.76 4.47
C ALA A 144 9.98 13.71 5.54
N THR A 145 10.86 14.35 6.30
CA THR A 145 10.45 15.37 7.27
C THR A 145 10.17 16.69 6.54
N ILE A 146 9.00 17.28 6.83
CA ILE A 146 8.61 18.58 6.29
C ILE A 146 9.48 19.67 6.94
N SER A 147 10.15 20.47 6.13
CA SER A 147 10.98 21.60 6.53
C SER A 147 10.81 22.74 5.53
N GLY A 148 10.59 23.95 6.02
CA GLY A 148 10.23 25.10 5.18
C GLY A 148 8.91 24.88 4.43
N ASN A 149 7.95 24.24 5.09
CA ASN A 149 6.63 23.85 4.55
C ASN A 149 6.69 22.90 3.34
N THR A 150 7.76 22.15 3.15
CA THR A 150 7.90 21.24 2.01
C THR A 150 8.67 19.97 2.38
N ALA A 151 8.39 18.88 1.69
CA ALA A 151 9.18 17.66 1.69
C ALA A 151 9.15 17.02 0.30
N THR A 152 10.08 16.12 0.02
CA THR A 152 10.08 15.32 -1.20
C THR A 152 10.23 13.85 -0.83
N LEU A 153 9.27 13.03 -1.21
CA LEU A 153 9.34 11.59 -1.12
C LEU A 153 10.00 11.06 -2.40
N GLU A 154 11.15 10.42 -2.25
CA GLU A 154 11.94 9.91 -3.37
C GLU A 154 11.78 8.40 -3.47
N HIS A 155 11.33 7.94 -4.61
CA HIS A 155 11.19 6.53 -4.96
C HIS A 155 11.76 6.31 -6.35
N SER A 156 11.85 5.05 -6.76
CA SER A 156 12.14 4.69 -8.14
C SER A 156 11.15 3.65 -8.64
N VAL A 157 10.99 3.58 -9.95
CA VAL A 157 10.12 2.62 -10.64
C VAL A 157 10.94 1.95 -11.73
N GLY A 158 10.79 0.65 -11.90
CA GLY A 158 11.53 -0.08 -12.94
C GLY A 158 10.85 -1.39 -13.33
N TYR A 159 11.35 -1.99 -14.40
CA TYR A 159 10.93 -3.32 -14.84
C TYR A 159 11.52 -4.40 -13.93
N ARG A 160 10.77 -5.48 -13.77
CA ARG A 160 11.23 -6.70 -13.11
C ARG A 160 10.79 -7.93 -13.91
N ALA A 161 11.73 -8.83 -14.17
CA ALA A 161 11.46 -10.09 -14.84
C ALA A 161 10.79 -11.10 -13.88
N THR A 162 9.73 -11.77 -14.33
CA THR A 162 9.06 -12.87 -13.63
C THR A 162 9.23 -14.22 -14.33
N GLY A 163 9.85 -14.23 -15.51
CA GLY A 163 10.12 -15.39 -16.34
C GLY A 163 10.93 -14.98 -17.56
N THR A 164 10.85 -15.75 -18.63
CA THR A 164 11.46 -15.40 -19.93
C THR A 164 10.68 -14.24 -20.54
N VAL A 165 11.29 -13.05 -20.54
CA VAL A 165 10.66 -11.80 -20.99
C VAL A 165 10.59 -11.75 -22.52
N THR A 166 9.44 -11.35 -23.07
CA THR A 166 9.29 -11.02 -24.49
C THR A 166 9.28 -9.50 -24.69
N ALA A 167 9.71 -9.06 -25.87
CA ALA A 167 9.60 -7.65 -26.25
C ALA A 167 8.12 -7.24 -26.38
N GLY A 168 7.80 -6.01 -25.99
CA GLY A 168 6.44 -5.50 -26.08
C GLY A 168 6.23 -4.24 -25.23
N ALA A 169 5.02 -3.74 -25.25
CA ALA A 169 4.63 -2.58 -24.45
C ALA A 169 4.43 -2.94 -22.99
N VAL A 170 4.71 -1.98 -22.09
CA VAL A 170 4.43 -2.07 -20.66
C VAL A 170 3.63 -0.82 -20.26
N SER A 171 2.50 -1.04 -19.61
CA SER A 171 1.65 0.01 -19.03
C SER A 171 1.00 -0.50 -17.78
N THR A 172 0.99 0.31 -16.73
CA THR A 172 0.34 -0.02 -15.45
C THR A 172 0.06 1.25 -14.68
N SER A 173 -0.66 1.13 -13.57
CA SER A 173 -0.92 2.21 -12.64
C SER A 173 -1.07 1.68 -11.21
N VAL A 174 -0.83 2.52 -10.24
CA VAL A 174 -1.07 2.27 -8.82
C VAL A 174 -1.69 3.52 -8.19
N MET A 175 -2.60 3.32 -7.28
CA MET A 175 -3.12 4.39 -6.42
C MET A 175 -2.20 4.59 -5.23
N TYR A 176 -2.16 5.80 -4.69
CA TYR A 176 -1.39 6.11 -3.51
C TYR A 176 -2.15 7.05 -2.57
N SER A 177 -1.81 6.99 -1.30
CA SER A 177 -2.23 7.95 -0.27
C SER A 177 -1.03 8.48 0.50
N LEU A 178 -1.16 9.68 1.04
CA LEU A 178 -0.14 10.32 1.87
C LEU A 178 -0.61 10.38 3.31
N SER A 179 0.32 10.20 4.22
CA SER A 179 0.10 10.41 5.66
C SER A 179 1.17 11.32 6.23
N TYR A 180 0.80 12.04 7.31
CA TYR A 180 1.62 13.04 7.98
C TYR A 180 1.58 12.78 9.49
N ASN A 181 2.71 12.42 10.09
CA ASN A 181 2.81 12.07 11.52
C ASN A 181 3.69 13.05 12.30
#